data_858918bf62b38325dad7e7d5d07bfa2d
#
_entry.id   858918bf62b38325dad7e7d5d07bfa2d
#
_cell.length_a   1.000
_cell.length_b   1.000
_cell.length_c   1.000
_cell.angle_alpha   90.00
_cell.angle_beta   90.00
_cell.angle_gamma   90.00
#
_symmetry.space_group_name_H-M   'P 1'
#
loop_
_entity.id
_entity.type
_entity.pdbx_description
1 polymer ?
#
loop_
_entity_poly.entity_id
_entity_poly.type
_entity_poly.pdbx_seq_one_letter_code
_entity_poly.pdbx_strand_id
1 'polypeptide(L)'
;ASAPLPVAAHLNHVTAGTQQTPDGTVIVESTFASNDGYLTIQRDDGGEPGEVIGVTSVPNQRYQVDVGVTIDDSAWAEWETQPVHIVLRRDDGDDEFDPEEDPVVESFGSAATERLTVAKGPRAVVTASETLSPNAEGTVTIRRATLPDAGHLVVQNATTGRTLGTTALDAGTHESVALAVNATARADARVLLADDAA
;
A
#
# COMPACT_ATOMS: atom_id res chain seq x y z
N ALA A 1 30.23 -25.98 15.05
CA ALA A 1 28.88 -26.15 14.48
C ALA A 1 28.29 -24.75 14.33
N SER A 2 28.09 -24.33 13.09
CA SER A 2 27.44 -23.03 12.78
C SER A 2 25.95 -23.22 12.94
N ALA A 3 25.30 -22.45 13.79
CA ALA A 3 23.85 -22.44 13.86
C ALA A 3 23.30 -21.82 12.58
N PRO A 4 22.25 -22.37 11.98
CA PRO A 4 21.62 -21.76 10.84
C PRO A 4 21.05 -20.41 11.25
N LEU A 5 21.34 -19.35 10.47
CA LEU A 5 20.69 -18.07 10.64
C LEU A 5 19.20 -18.25 10.37
N PRO A 6 18.32 -17.66 11.18
CA PRO A 6 16.91 -17.69 10.88
C PRO A 6 16.68 -16.96 9.55
N VAL A 7 16.21 -17.68 8.55
CA VAL A 7 15.67 -17.08 7.34
C VAL A 7 14.37 -16.40 7.77
N ALA A 8 14.31 -15.09 7.66
CA ALA A 8 13.04 -14.38 7.83
C ALA A 8 12.10 -14.89 6.73
N ALA A 9 11.13 -15.70 7.10
CA ALA A 9 10.07 -16.09 6.19
C ALA A 9 9.21 -14.85 5.94
N HIS A 10 9.26 -14.32 4.73
CA HIS A 10 8.29 -13.32 4.31
C HIS A 10 6.92 -14.01 4.19
N LEU A 11 5.92 -13.42 4.80
CA LEU A 11 4.55 -13.88 4.73
C LEU A 11 3.87 -13.25 3.53
N ASN A 12 2.95 -13.98 2.91
CA ASN A 12 2.08 -13.40 1.90
C ASN A 12 1.34 -12.21 2.49
N HIS A 13 1.44 -11.06 1.85
CA HIS A 13 0.77 -9.84 2.30
C HIS A 13 0.58 -8.86 1.15
N VAL A 14 -0.33 -7.93 1.39
CA VAL A 14 -0.55 -6.72 0.59
C VAL A 14 -0.64 -5.56 1.56
N THR A 15 -0.01 -4.45 1.22
CA THR A 15 -0.14 -3.19 1.95
C THR A 15 -0.39 -2.07 0.94
N ALA A 16 -1.47 -1.34 1.11
CA ALA A 16 -1.83 -0.20 0.28
C ALA A 16 -2.66 0.81 1.09
N GLY A 17 -2.49 2.09 0.82
CA GLY A 17 -3.21 3.16 1.49
C GLY A 17 -4.21 3.87 0.58
N THR A 18 -5.16 4.60 1.21
CA THR A 18 -6.07 5.50 0.50
C THR A 18 -5.28 6.49 -0.35
N GLN A 19 -5.69 6.69 -1.60
CA GLN A 19 -4.94 7.50 -2.56
C GLN A 19 -5.81 8.15 -3.63
N GLN A 20 -5.24 9.17 -4.26
CA GLN A 20 -5.79 9.78 -5.48
C GLN A 20 -4.93 9.41 -6.68
N THR A 21 -5.57 9.22 -7.83
CA THR A 21 -4.91 8.90 -9.08
C THR A 21 -5.58 9.58 -10.27
N PRO A 22 -4.81 10.11 -11.24
CA PRO A 22 -5.37 10.74 -12.43
C PRO A 22 -5.76 9.72 -13.51
N ASP A 23 -5.17 8.53 -13.48
CA ASP A 23 -5.18 7.55 -14.56
C ASP A 23 -5.70 6.15 -14.15
N GLY A 24 -6.24 6.01 -12.93
CA GLY A 24 -6.74 4.73 -12.42
C GLY A 24 -5.64 3.78 -11.91
N THR A 25 -4.37 4.14 -11.98
CA THR A 25 -3.30 3.30 -11.43
C THR A 25 -3.22 3.45 -9.92
N VAL A 26 -3.54 2.38 -9.21
CA VAL A 26 -3.42 2.26 -7.75
C VAL A 26 -2.03 1.74 -7.41
N ILE A 27 -1.35 2.40 -6.47
CA ILE A 27 -0.02 1.98 -6.01
C ILE A 27 -0.16 1.11 -4.76
N VAL A 28 0.29 -0.13 -4.87
CA VAL A 28 0.47 -1.05 -3.75
C VAL A 28 1.84 -0.80 -3.14
N GLU A 29 1.88 -0.37 -1.89
CA GLU A 29 3.11 0.02 -1.19
C GLU A 29 4.10 -1.13 -1.09
N SER A 30 3.59 -2.30 -0.72
CA SER A 30 4.37 -3.53 -0.66
C SER A 30 3.51 -4.76 -0.83
N THR A 31 4.11 -5.80 -1.39
CA THR A 31 3.52 -7.13 -1.47
C THR A 31 4.60 -8.20 -1.45
N PHE A 32 4.24 -9.36 -0.96
CA PHE A 32 5.02 -10.59 -1.08
C PHE A 32 4.10 -11.75 -1.41
N ALA A 33 4.44 -12.49 -2.46
CA ALA A 33 3.77 -13.71 -2.87
C ALA A 33 4.74 -14.89 -2.77
N SER A 34 4.36 -15.96 -2.10
CA SER A 34 5.17 -17.19 -2.00
C SER A 34 5.14 -18.02 -3.29
N ASN A 35 4.17 -17.79 -4.15
CA ASN A 35 3.98 -18.38 -5.48
C ASN A 35 3.79 -17.27 -6.50
N ASP A 36 3.94 -17.58 -7.79
CA ASP A 36 3.49 -16.70 -8.84
C ASP A 36 1.98 -16.43 -8.71
N GLY A 37 1.54 -15.25 -9.08
CA GLY A 37 0.14 -14.88 -8.91
C GLY A 37 -0.18 -13.47 -9.36
N TYR A 38 -1.25 -12.92 -8.83
CA TYR A 38 -1.83 -11.67 -9.28
C TYR A 38 -2.23 -10.78 -8.11
N LEU A 39 -2.01 -9.47 -8.26
CA LEU A 39 -2.71 -8.45 -7.50
C LEU A 39 -3.92 -8.02 -8.30
N THR A 40 -5.08 -8.09 -7.69
CA THR A 40 -6.34 -7.65 -8.29
C THR A 40 -6.89 -6.44 -7.55
N ILE A 41 -7.52 -5.52 -8.28
CA ILE A 41 -8.41 -4.51 -7.71
C ILE A 41 -9.83 -5.04 -7.83
N GLN A 42 -10.55 -5.07 -6.73
CA GLN A 42 -11.94 -5.53 -6.69
C GLN A 42 -12.84 -4.44 -6.12
N ARG A 43 -14.06 -4.32 -6.65
CA ARG A 43 -15.08 -3.43 -6.09
C ARG A 43 -15.41 -3.84 -4.65
N ASP A 44 -15.76 -2.87 -3.83
CA ASP A 44 -16.28 -3.16 -2.50
C ASP A 44 -17.76 -3.56 -2.62
N ASP A 45 -18.07 -4.77 -2.20
CA ASP A 45 -19.44 -5.27 -2.10
C ASP A 45 -19.83 -5.43 -0.62
N GLY A 46 -20.30 -4.33 -0.03
CA GLY A 46 -20.72 -4.32 1.35
C GLY A 46 -19.62 -4.56 2.40
N GLY A 47 -18.35 -4.29 2.04
CA GLY A 47 -17.16 -4.50 2.88
C GLY A 47 -16.34 -5.73 2.50
N GLU A 48 -16.81 -6.52 1.56
CA GLU A 48 -16.14 -7.71 1.02
C GLU A 48 -15.63 -7.46 -0.40
N PRO A 49 -14.60 -8.17 -0.87
CA PRO A 49 -14.14 -8.11 -2.25
C PRO A 49 -15.21 -8.62 -3.23
N GLY A 50 -15.57 -7.80 -4.22
CA GLY A 50 -16.54 -8.10 -5.26
C GLY A 50 -15.91 -8.33 -6.65
N GLU A 51 -16.49 -7.71 -7.69
CA GLU A 51 -16.04 -7.79 -9.08
C GLU A 51 -14.59 -7.33 -9.25
N VAL A 52 -13.78 -8.10 -10.00
CA VAL A 52 -12.43 -7.70 -10.40
C VAL A 52 -12.51 -6.64 -11.48
N ILE A 53 -11.82 -5.52 -11.26
CA ILE A 53 -11.77 -4.35 -12.14
C ILE A 53 -10.35 -3.90 -12.47
N GLY A 54 -9.37 -4.71 -12.20
CA GLY A 54 -7.98 -4.49 -12.55
C GLY A 54 -7.10 -5.63 -12.05
N VAL A 55 -6.06 -5.95 -12.80
CA VAL A 55 -5.16 -7.05 -12.49
C VAL A 55 -3.72 -6.74 -12.92
N THR A 56 -2.76 -7.23 -12.16
CA THR A 56 -1.35 -7.26 -12.54
C THR A 56 -0.68 -8.50 -11.98
N SER A 57 0.24 -9.10 -12.73
CA SER A 57 0.99 -10.27 -12.28
C SER A 57 2.06 -9.89 -11.25
N VAL A 58 2.31 -10.77 -10.29
CA VAL A 58 3.38 -10.64 -9.30
C VAL A 58 4.20 -11.94 -9.25
N PRO A 59 5.53 -11.85 -9.43
CA PRO A 59 6.39 -13.03 -9.38
C PRO A 59 6.54 -13.57 -7.97
N ASN A 60 6.77 -14.88 -7.88
CA ASN A 60 6.95 -15.59 -6.62
C ASN A 60 8.22 -15.17 -5.86
N GLN A 61 8.18 -15.35 -4.54
CA GLN A 61 9.31 -15.21 -3.61
C GLN A 61 10.08 -13.89 -3.73
N ARG A 62 9.42 -12.83 -4.19
CA ARG A 62 9.98 -11.49 -4.27
C ARG A 62 9.16 -10.51 -3.45
N TYR A 63 9.85 -9.85 -2.53
CA TYR A 63 9.30 -8.64 -1.91
C TYR A 63 9.30 -7.52 -2.95
N GLN A 64 8.14 -7.00 -3.25
CA GLN A 64 7.95 -5.93 -4.20
C GLN A 64 7.41 -4.69 -3.52
N VAL A 65 7.74 -3.55 -4.07
CA VAL A 65 7.32 -2.24 -3.56
C VAL A 65 6.88 -1.37 -4.72
N ASP A 66 5.96 -0.44 -4.43
CA ASP A 66 5.43 0.52 -5.41
C ASP A 66 4.87 -0.18 -6.67
N VAL A 67 4.14 -1.28 -6.48
CA VAL A 67 3.52 -2.03 -7.57
C VAL A 67 2.26 -1.32 -8.04
N GLY A 68 2.24 -0.92 -9.31
CA GLY A 68 1.05 -0.33 -9.93
C GLY A 68 0.07 -1.40 -10.38
N VAL A 69 -1.20 -1.24 -10.01
CA VAL A 69 -2.34 -2.00 -10.56
C VAL A 69 -3.30 -1.00 -11.17
N THR A 70 -3.66 -1.18 -12.45
CA THR A 70 -4.52 -0.22 -13.15
C THR A 70 -5.95 -0.72 -13.19
N ILE A 71 -6.89 0.15 -12.82
CA ILE A 71 -8.33 -0.08 -12.96
C ILE A 71 -8.67 -0.07 -14.45
N ASP A 72 -9.48 -1.02 -14.90
CA ASP A 72 -9.93 -1.14 -16.28
C ASP A 72 -10.56 0.16 -16.80
N ASP A 73 -10.27 0.52 -18.04
CA ASP A 73 -10.70 1.78 -18.66
C ASP A 73 -12.22 2.01 -18.53
N SER A 74 -13.03 0.98 -18.71
CA SER A 74 -14.49 1.06 -18.62
C SER A 74 -14.95 1.39 -17.20
N ALA A 75 -14.34 0.78 -16.19
CA ALA A 75 -14.61 1.05 -14.79
C ALA A 75 -14.09 2.44 -14.39
N TRP A 76 -12.90 2.82 -14.90
CA TRP A 76 -12.31 4.13 -14.61
C TRP A 76 -13.06 5.31 -15.25
N ALA A 77 -13.63 5.12 -16.43
CA ALA A 77 -14.39 6.19 -17.10
C ALA A 77 -15.53 6.74 -16.24
N GLU A 78 -16.24 5.86 -15.54
CA GLU A 78 -17.38 6.19 -14.65
C GLU A 78 -16.99 6.27 -13.17
N TRP A 79 -15.68 6.38 -12.88
CA TRP A 79 -15.19 6.30 -11.50
C TRP A 79 -15.63 7.48 -10.65
N GLU A 80 -16.19 7.17 -9.50
CA GLU A 80 -16.37 8.10 -8.38
C GLU A 80 -15.50 7.65 -7.22
N THR A 81 -15.26 8.54 -6.25
CA THR A 81 -14.52 8.17 -5.03
C THR A 81 -15.23 7.05 -4.29
N GLN A 82 -14.57 5.88 -4.19
CA GLN A 82 -15.17 4.70 -3.58
C GLN A 82 -14.10 3.78 -2.96
N PRO A 83 -14.49 2.92 -2.02
CA PRO A 83 -13.61 1.87 -1.52
C PRO A 83 -13.42 0.78 -2.56
N VAL A 84 -12.24 0.17 -2.51
CA VAL A 84 -11.85 -1.03 -3.26
C VAL A 84 -11.07 -1.97 -2.37
N HIS A 85 -10.91 -3.20 -2.81
CA HIS A 85 -10.02 -4.19 -2.21
C HIS A 85 -8.87 -4.50 -3.16
N ILE A 86 -7.65 -4.49 -2.64
CA ILE A 86 -6.50 -5.11 -3.29
C ILE A 86 -6.39 -6.52 -2.73
N VAL A 87 -6.42 -7.51 -3.61
CA VAL A 87 -6.42 -8.92 -3.21
C VAL A 87 -5.26 -9.63 -3.90
N LEU A 88 -4.46 -10.35 -3.12
CA LEU A 88 -3.42 -11.22 -3.66
C LEU A 88 -4.04 -12.59 -3.99
N ARG A 89 -3.86 -13.03 -5.23
CA ARG A 89 -4.30 -14.34 -5.73
C ARG A 89 -3.12 -15.16 -6.21
N ARG A 90 -3.22 -16.46 -6.12
CA ARG A 90 -2.20 -17.39 -6.59
C ARG A 90 -2.58 -17.89 -7.97
N ASP A 91 -1.65 -17.84 -8.89
CA ASP A 91 -1.74 -18.51 -10.19
C ASP A 91 -1.88 -20.03 -9.97
N ASP A 92 -2.82 -20.67 -10.64
CA ASP A 92 -3.04 -22.11 -10.62
C ASP A 92 -1.99 -22.86 -11.44
N GLY A 93 -1.20 -22.17 -12.26
CA GLY A 93 -0.04 -22.66 -13.00
C GLY A 93 -0.18 -22.60 -14.52
N ASP A 94 -1.14 -21.84 -15.03
CA ASP A 94 -1.38 -21.67 -16.46
C ASP A 94 -0.91 -20.31 -17.01
N ASP A 95 -0.43 -19.40 -16.14
CA ASP A 95 0.01 -18.03 -16.45
C ASP A 95 -1.11 -17.12 -17.01
N GLU A 96 -2.38 -17.51 -16.88
CA GLU A 96 -3.55 -16.71 -17.23
C GLU A 96 -4.37 -16.39 -15.99
N PHE A 97 -4.88 -15.16 -15.88
CA PHE A 97 -5.69 -14.80 -14.73
C PHE A 97 -7.14 -15.23 -14.90
N ASP A 98 -7.63 -16.11 -14.04
CA ASP A 98 -9.03 -16.48 -13.89
C ASP A 98 -9.48 -16.35 -12.42
N PRO A 99 -10.46 -15.46 -12.11
CA PRO A 99 -10.90 -15.29 -10.73
C PRO A 99 -11.61 -16.53 -10.15
N GLU A 100 -12.05 -17.49 -10.96
CA GLU A 100 -12.68 -18.75 -10.52
C GLU A 100 -11.63 -19.83 -10.22
N GLU A 101 -10.49 -19.82 -10.91
CA GLU A 101 -9.43 -20.83 -10.81
C GLU A 101 -8.25 -20.37 -9.93
N ASP A 102 -7.98 -19.06 -9.90
CA ASP A 102 -6.92 -18.43 -9.09
C ASP A 102 -7.41 -18.13 -7.66
N PRO A 103 -7.08 -18.94 -6.67
CA PRO A 103 -7.59 -18.74 -5.32
C PRO A 103 -6.94 -17.53 -4.62
N VAL A 104 -7.70 -16.91 -3.74
CA VAL A 104 -7.16 -15.88 -2.83
C VAL A 104 -6.08 -16.49 -1.93
N VAL A 105 -4.96 -15.79 -1.82
CA VAL A 105 -3.85 -16.21 -0.95
C VAL A 105 -4.19 -15.90 0.50
N GLU A 106 -3.95 -16.88 1.37
CA GLU A 106 -4.10 -16.73 2.81
C GLU A 106 -2.75 -16.76 3.53
N SER A 107 -2.66 -16.00 4.59
CA SER A 107 -1.59 -16.06 5.57
C SER A 107 -2.18 -16.21 6.97
N PHE A 108 -1.82 -17.30 7.68
CA PHE A 108 -2.37 -17.61 9.02
C PHE A 108 -3.90 -17.62 9.11
N GLY A 109 -4.57 -18.05 8.04
CA GLY A 109 -6.03 -18.14 8.00
C GLY A 109 -6.74 -16.79 7.75
N SER A 110 -6.00 -15.78 7.33
CA SER A 110 -6.55 -14.50 6.87
C SER A 110 -6.16 -14.28 5.41
N ALA A 111 -7.10 -13.79 4.61
CA ALA A 111 -6.84 -13.41 3.22
C ALA A 111 -5.79 -12.29 3.16
N ALA A 112 -4.88 -12.38 2.19
CA ALA A 112 -3.93 -11.31 1.89
C ALA A 112 -4.67 -10.23 1.07
N THR A 113 -5.37 -9.36 1.77
CA THR A 113 -6.19 -8.29 1.20
C THR A 113 -6.03 -6.99 1.97
N GLU A 114 -6.20 -5.87 1.27
CA GLU A 114 -6.22 -4.52 1.87
C GLU A 114 -7.39 -3.73 1.29
N ARG A 115 -8.15 -3.07 2.15
CA ARG A 115 -9.27 -2.21 1.76
C ARG A 115 -8.86 -0.75 1.86
N LEU A 116 -9.01 0.00 0.76
CA LEU A 116 -8.64 1.41 0.68
C LEU A 116 -9.65 2.20 -0.13
N THR A 117 -9.61 3.53 -0.03
CA THR A 117 -10.42 4.41 -0.88
C THR A 117 -9.57 4.95 -2.01
N VAL A 118 -10.12 4.91 -3.24
CA VAL A 118 -9.50 5.48 -4.43
C VAL A 118 -10.36 6.61 -4.98
N ALA A 119 -9.75 7.77 -5.18
CA ALA A 119 -10.40 8.95 -5.74
C ALA A 119 -9.76 9.36 -7.09
N LYS A 120 -10.56 9.95 -8.00
CA LYS A 120 -10.02 10.69 -9.14
C LYS A 120 -9.40 12.00 -8.67
N GLY A 121 -8.21 12.27 -9.16
CA GLY A 121 -7.52 13.52 -8.84
C GLY A 121 -6.03 13.47 -9.17
N PRO A 122 -5.33 14.56 -9.01
CA PRO A 122 -3.87 14.55 -9.10
C PRO A 122 -3.29 13.53 -8.12
N ARG A 123 -2.20 12.87 -8.52
CA ARG A 123 -1.64 11.78 -7.73
C ARG A 123 -1.23 12.23 -6.33
N ALA A 124 -1.86 11.66 -5.32
CA ALA A 124 -1.51 11.84 -3.91
C ALA A 124 -1.38 10.45 -3.28
N VAL A 125 -0.16 10.05 -2.96
CA VAL A 125 0.15 8.75 -2.39
C VAL A 125 1.38 8.83 -1.49
N VAL A 126 1.37 8.09 -0.40
CA VAL A 126 2.55 7.89 0.43
C VAL A 126 2.85 6.41 0.56
N THR A 127 4.11 6.05 0.41
CA THR A 127 4.58 4.68 0.63
C THR A 127 5.64 4.67 1.72
N ALA A 128 5.45 3.81 2.70
CA ALA A 128 6.33 3.66 3.85
C ALA A 128 6.75 2.20 4.02
N SER A 129 7.73 1.95 4.87
CA SER A 129 8.02 0.58 5.29
C SER A 129 7.00 0.15 6.34
N GLU A 130 6.63 -1.13 6.39
CA GLU A 130 5.72 -1.71 7.40
C GLU A 130 6.16 -1.38 8.84
N THR A 131 7.46 -1.22 9.04
CA THR A 131 8.02 -0.83 10.32
C THR A 131 8.86 0.44 10.14
N LEU A 132 8.40 1.54 10.73
CA LEU A 132 9.17 2.76 10.84
C LEU A 132 10.01 2.70 12.12
N SER A 133 11.33 2.58 11.96
CA SER A 133 12.27 2.58 13.07
C SER A 133 13.04 3.89 13.09
N PRO A 134 12.87 4.74 14.13
CA PRO A 134 13.66 5.94 14.25
C PRO A 134 15.15 5.60 14.39
N ASN A 135 16.00 6.35 13.72
CA ASN A 135 17.45 6.29 13.89
C ASN A 135 17.87 6.89 15.24
N ALA A 136 19.17 6.94 15.52
CA ALA A 136 19.72 7.49 16.78
C ALA A 136 19.37 8.98 17.01
N GLU A 137 18.99 9.70 15.96
CA GLU A 137 18.59 11.12 16.00
C GLU A 137 17.06 11.28 16.13
N GLY A 138 16.31 10.17 16.23
CA GLY A 138 14.86 10.21 16.30
C GLY A 138 14.17 10.48 14.97
N THR A 139 14.84 10.17 13.84
CA THR A 139 14.32 10.41 12.49
C THR A 139 13.89 9.08 11.85
N VAL A 140 12.71 9.05 11.25
CA VAL A 140 12.24 7.98 10.37
C VAL A 140 12.40 8.40 8.90
N THR A 141 12.54 7.41 8.02
CA THR A 141 12.59 7.65 6.58
C THR A 141 11.33 7.07 5.94
N ILE A 142 10.58 7.92 5.26
CA ILE A 142 9.44 7.55 4.41
C ILE A 142 9.97 7.33 3.01
N ARG A 143 9.65 6.20 2.40
CA ARG A 143 10.23 5.79 1.13
C ARG A 143 9.88 6.73 -0.01
N ARG A 144 8.61 7.07 -0.14
CA ARG A 144 8.12 7.99 -1.16
C ARG A 144 6.89 8.75 -0.66
N ALA A 145 6.77 10.01 -1.07
CA ALA A 145 5.56 10.81 -0.94
C ALA A 145 5.35 11.58 -2.24
N THR A 146 4.15 11.49 -2.82
CA THR A 146 3.75 12.26 -4.00
C THR A 146 2.58 13.15 -3.62
N LEU A 147 2.72 14.45 -3.81
CA LEU A 147 1.72 15.44 -3.51
C LEU A 147 1.36 16.25 -4.78
N PRO A 148 0.08 16.50 -5.04
CA PRO A 148 -0.35 17.37 -6.15
C PRO A 148 0.03 18.83 -5.93
N ASP A 149 -0.06 19.29 -4.71
CA ASP A 149 0.23 20.66 -4.25
C ASP A 149 1.17 20.60 -3.04
N ALA A 150 1.74 21.74 -2.65
CA ALA A 150 2.54 21.83 -1.43
C ALA A 150 1.68 21.45 -0.21
N GLY A 151 2.29 20.76 0.74
CA GLY A 151 1.57 20.27 1.90
C GLY A 151 2.50 19.63 2.94
N HIS A 152 1.96 18.79 3.78
CA HIS A 152 2.70 18.15 4.87
C HIS A 152 2.64 16.65 4.83
N LEU A 153 3.78 16.00 5.05
CA LEU A 153 3.87 14.61 5.43
C LEU A 153 3.77 14.51 6.96
N VAL A 154 2.82 13.71 7.45
CA VAL A 154 2.49 13.63 8.87
C VAL A 154 2.57 12.18 9.33
N VAL A 155 3.28 11.92 10.42
CA VAL A 155 3.25 10.65 11.14
C VAL A 155 2.41 10.81 12.39
N GLN A 156 1.39 9.99 12.53
CA GLN A 156 0.48 9.99 13.68
C GLN A 156 0.47 8.64 14.37
N ASN A 157 0.25 8.65 15.68
CA ASN A 157 -0.10 7.44 16.41
C ASN A 157 -1.49 6.97 15.94
N ALA A 158 -1.59 5.74 15.43
CA ALA A 158 -2.82 5.22 14.82
C ALA A 158 -3.96 5.05 15.84
N THR A 159 -3.63 4.79 17.11
CA THR A 159 -4.61 4.58 18.19
C THR A 159 -5.15 5.91 18.74
N THR A 160 -4.28 6.89 18.95
CA THR A 160 -4.65 8.14 19.63
C THR A 160 -4.88 9.32 18.70
N GLY A 161 -4.49 9.22 17.43
CA GLY A 161 -4.49 10.32 16.46
C GLY A 161 -3.44 11.41 16.72
N ARG A 162 -2.61 11.24 17.75
CA ARG A 162 -1.59 12.24 18.10
C ARG A 162 -0.52 12.31 17.02
N THR A 163 -0.21 13.52 16.56
CA THR A 163 0.92 13.76 15.65
C THR A 163 2.25 13.48 16.37
N LEU A 164 3.05 12.62 15.79
CA LEU A 164 4.40 12.24 16.24
C LEU A 164 5.47 13.05 15.52
N GLY A 165 5.22 13.48 14.30
CA GLY A 165 6.13 14.29 13.51
C GLY A 165 5.44 14.81 12.25
N THR A 166 5.98 15.91 11.70
CA THR A 166 5.51 16.50 10.46
C THR A 166 6.68 17.13 9.72
N THR A 167 6.62 17.15 8.40
CA THR A 167 7.54 17.89 7.53
C THR A 167 6.79 18.47 6.34
N ALA A 168 7.10 19.71 5.97
CA ALA A 168 6.53 20.32 4.78
C ALA A 168 7.21 19.75 3.53
N LEU A 169 6.44 19.57 2.46
CA LEU A 169 6.89 19.13 1.16
C LEU A 169 6.27 20.03 0.09
N ASP A 170 7.06 20.36 -0.92
CA ASP A 170 6.53 21.00 -2.14
C ASP A 170 5.70 20.00 -2.95
N ALA A 171 4.95 20.50 -3.94
CA ALA A 171 4.29 19.66 -4.92
C ALA A 171 5.29 18.78 -5.67
N GLY A 172 4.91 17.54 -5.98
CA GLY A 172 5.73 16.59 -6.72
C GLY A 172 6.04 15.31 -5.96
N THR A 173 6.97 14.53 -6.47
CA THR A 173 7.40 13.26 -5.89
C THR A 173 8.71 13.43 -5.13
N HIS A 174 8.70 13.01 -3.87
CA HIS A 174 9.83 13.05 -2.96
C HIS A 174 10.19 11.62 -2.55
N GLU A 175 11.47 11.28 -2.62
CA GLU A 175 11.99 9.97 -2.21
C GLU A 175 12.86 10.09 -0.98
N SER A 176 12.86 9.04 -0.14
CA SER A 176 13.67 8.98 1.09
C SER A 176 13.48 10.19 2.00
N VAL A 177 12.22 10.57 2.22
CA VAL A 177 11.89 11.74 3.05
C VAL A 177 12.21 11.46 4.51
N ALA A 178 13.15 12.21 5.05
CA ALA A 178 13.52 12.15 6.46
C ALA A 178 12.56 13.00 7.30
N LEU A 179 12.02 12.43 8.36
CA LEU A 179 11.05 13.08 9.24
C LEU A 179 11.41 12.81 10.71
N ALA A 180 11.61 13.88 11.48
CA ALA A 180 11.85 13.76 12.91
C ALA A 180 10.54 13.38 13.62
N VAL A 181 10.60 12.35 14.48
CA VAL A 181 9.45 11.87 15.23
C VAL A 181 9.70 11.91 16.73
N ASN A 182 8.70 12.36 17.47
CA ASN A 182 8.72 12.33 18.92
C ASN A 182 7.96 11.08 19.41
N ALA A 183 8.63 9.92 19.29
CA ALA A 183 8.11 8.64 19.74
C ALA A 183 9.01 8.09 20.84
N THR A 184 8.48 7.97 22.05
CA THR A 184 9.21 7.44 23.23
C THR A 184 8.99 5.95 23.46
N ALA A 185 8.10 5.32 22.69
CA ALA A 185 7.78 3.89 22.78
C ALA A 185 7.30 3.37 21.43
N ARG A 186 7.33 2.03 21.26
CA ARG A 186 6.64 1.37 20.14
C ARG A 186 5.18 1.76 20.14
N ALA A 187 4.70 2.24 19.01
CA ALA A 187 3.30 2.58 18.79
C ALA A 187 2.93 2.22 17.36
N ASP A 188 1.69 1.82 17.15
CA ASP A 188 1.14 1.72 15.82
C ASP A 188 1.09 3.14 15.24
N ALA A 189 1.65 3.32 14.07
CA ALA A 189 1.73 4.60 13.40
C ALA A 189 1.10 4.53 12.03
N ARG A 190 0.51 5.65 11.60
CA ARG A 190 0.06 5.86 10.23
C ARG A 190 0.76 7.08 9.64
N VAL A 191 1.05 7.00 8.36
CA VAL A 191 1.63 8.09 7.59
C VAL A 191 0.54 8.69 6.71
N LEU A 192 0.43 9.99 6.70
CA LEU A 192 -0.62 10.74 6.00
C LEU A 192 0.00 11.89 5.22
N LEU A 193 -0.67 12.26 4.12
CA LEU A 193 -0.48 13.54 3.48
C LEU A 193 -1.59 14.50 3.97
N ALA A 194 -1.23 15.72 4.25
CA ALA A 194 -2.14 16.78 4.63
C ALA A 194 -1.85 18.02 3.79
N ASP A 195 -2.92 18.63 3.27
CA ASP A 195 -2.81 19.89 2.58
C ASP A 195 -2.42 21.00 3.58
N ASP A 196 -1.81 22.07 3.08
CA ASP A 196 -1.69 23.31 3.83
C ASP A 196 -3.11 23.86 4.04
N ALA A 197 -3.74 23.48 5.15
CA ALA A 197 -5.03 24.06 5.50
C ALA A 197 -4.85 25.57 5.69
N ALA A 198 -5.55 26.32 4.84
CA ALA A 198 -5.63 27.77 4.93
C ALA A 198 -6.28 28.24 6.24
#